data_8de5dd2e1383d1a3764e8c924f3e553c
#
_entry.id   8de5dd2e1383d1a3764e8c924f3e553c
#
_cell.length_a   1.000
_cell.length_b   1.000
_cell.length_c   1.000
_cell.angle_alpha   90.00
_cell.angle_beta   90.00
_cell.angle_gamma   90.00
#
_symmetry.space_group_name_H-M   'P 1'
#
loop_
_entity.id
_entity.type
_entity.pdbx_description
1 polymer ?
#
loop_
_entity_poly.entity_id
_entity_poly.type
_entity_poly.pdbx_seq_one_letter_code
_entity_poly.pdbx_strand_id
1 'polypeptide(L)'
;MNLQYALLFIGIVIVAVVALTAYDMSRLRRPRPRPEVRLEEFPDHHAPVRPNLPDAAREEGGEKILRTDLDVTLREKPRGEVLRKEIRVLEEMATMPLNLKPGIQRRLRPRAEPDRQYLPDEKIDFVIDLPGAGPVARDAALSVYKQNEYNLNKPRHLYGRHHRTERWSDLELDPGTTEYDDLKLVIQLTDPRGPIDESELNAFMQIGLKLADTLARPTKLPESFEAGLVRAAALQEFCDTYDVIAGIHVVPASTPSFAGRAIEAAARQAGMELGARNMFHRKNEVAPGGRHLFSLANLDEPGAFDPAAWDSFVTGGLSLFMSVPCAFQPGVAFDRMVAAARLIADTLGGGLHDQNRRPLTDKGIAVIHHQIEEIEEKMRAFGIPPGSETAL
;
A
#
# COMPACT_ATOMS: atom_id res chain seq x y z
N MET A 1 14.87 -38.05 38.78
CA MET A 1 15.13 -37.62 37.37
C MET A 1 15.76 -36.23 37.45
N ASN A 2 16.99 -36.08 37.01
CA ASN A 2 17.72 -34.83 37.14
C ASN A 2 17.12 -33.79 36.16
N LEU A 3 16.90 -32.54 36.62
CA LEU A 3 16.38 -31.42 35.88
C LEU A 3 17.06 -31.22 34.51
N GLN A 4 18.35 -31.56 34.43
CA GLN A 4 19.12 -31.52 33.19
C GLN A 4 18.62 -32.49 32.09
N TYR A 5 18.18 -33.69 32.44
CA TYR A 5 17.60 -34.62 31.47
C TYR A 5 16.21 -34.21 31.01
N ALA A 6 15.43 -33.58 31.88
CA ALA A 6 14.10 -33.03 31.52
C ALA A 6 14.24 -31.86 30.51
N LEU A 7 15.19 -30.93 30.74
CA LEU A 7 15.47 -29.81 29.83
C LEU A 7 16.05 -30.33 28.47
N LEU A 8 16.89 -31.35 28.49
CA LEU A 8 17.43 -31.91 27.25
C LEU A 8 16.35 -32.62 26.44
N PHE A 9 15.41 -33.30 27.11
CA PHE A 9 14.26 -33.93 26.45
C PHE A 9 13.32 -32.94 25.82
N ILE A 10 13.01 -31.81 26.54
CA ILE A 10 12.21 -30.71 26.00
C ILE A 10 12.89 -30.09 24.80
N GLY A 11 14.20 -29.87 24.83
CA GLY A 11 14.97 -29.34 23.70
C GLY A 11 14.90 -30.22 22.47
N ILE A 12 15.02 -31.54 22.63
CA ILE A 12 14.91 -32.51 21.54
C ILE A 12 13.49 -32.50 20.92
N VAL A 13 12.44 -32.42 21.77
CA VAL A 13 11.06 -32.39 21.31
C VAL A 13 10.80 -31.12 20.48
N ILE A 14 11.28 -29.94 20.93
CA ILE A 14 11.14 -28.68 20.19
C ILE A 14 11.84 -28.79 18.83
N VAL A 15 13.06 -29.29 18.78
CA VAL A 15 13.80 -29.46 17.51
C VAL A 15 13.07 -30.44 16.57
N ALA A 16 12.51 -31.53 17.10
CA ALA A 16 11.74 -32.48 16.31
C ALA A 16 10.44 -31.87 15.73
N VAL A 17 9.74 -31.07 16.50
CA VAL A 17 8.53 -30.36 16.04
C VAL A 17 8.86 -29.32 14.96
N VAL A 18 9.93 -28.55 15.14
CA VAL A 18 10.40 -27.58 14.13
C VAL A 18 10.83 -28.28 12.84
N ALA A 19 11.52 -29.42 12.95
CA ALA A 19 11.94 -30.20 11.77
C ALA A 19 10.73 -30.80 11.03
N LEU A 20 9.72 -31.30 11.76
CA LEU A 20 8.49 -31.86 11.18
C LEU A 20 7.67 -30.79 10.46
N THR A 21 7.53 -29.59 11.05
CA THR A 21 6.81 -28.47 10.43
C THR A 21 7.56 -27.95 9.18
N ALA A 22 8.88 -27.87 9.22
CA ALA A 22 9.69 -27.53 8.05
C ALA A 22 9.60 -28.57 6.93
N TYR A 23 9.52 -29.85 7.28
CA TYR A 23 9.35 -30.96 6.32
C TYR A 23 7.97 -30.93 5.65
N ASP A 24 6.90 -30.68 6.41
CA ASP A 24 5.53 -30.56 5.87
C ASP A 24 5.40 -29.34 4.96
N MET A 25 5.99 -28.19 5.32
CA MET A 25 6.04 -27.02 4.46
C MET A 25 6.81 -27.27 3.15
N SER A 26 7.86 -28.09 3.19
CA SER A 26 8.60 -28.46 1.97
C SER A 26 7.81 -29.39 1.04
N ARG A 27 6.91 -30.22 1.56
CA ARG A 27 6.00 -31.06 0.77
C ARG A 27 4.90 -30.26 0.08
N LEU A 28 4.37 -29.24 0.71
CA LEU A 28 3.36 -28.34 0.12
C LEU A 28 3.92 -27.46 -1.01
N ARG A 29 5.23 -27.28 -1.09
CA ARG A 29 5.93 -26.50 -2.12
C ARG A 29 6.29 -27.27 -3.39
N ARG A 30 5.95 -28.55 -3.52
CA ARG A 30 6.20 -29.29 -4.78
C ARG A 30 5.18 -28.82 -5.82
N PRO A 31 5.63 -28.24 -6.97
CA PRO A 31 4.72 -27.85 -8.04
C PRO A 31 4.04 -29.11 -8.57
N ARG A 32 2.71 -29.11 -8.62
CA ARG A 32 1.94 -30.15 -9.29
C ARG A 32 2.30 -30.13 -10.77
N PRO A 33 2.57 -31.28 -11.43
CA PRO A 33 2.77 -31.32 -12.87
C PRO A 33 1.49 -30.81 -13.56
N ARG A 34 1.66 -29.85 -14.45
CA ARG A 34 0.56 -29.36 -15.31
C ARG A 34 0.11 -30.52 -16.20
N PRO A 35 -1.20 -30.78 -16.36
CA PRO A 35 -1.67 -31.69 -17.39
C PRO A 35 -1.29 -31.13 -18.76
N GLU A 36 -0.62 -31.93 -19.56
CA GLU A 36 -0.39 -31.65 -20.98
C GLU A 36 -1.73 -31.62 -21.67
N VAL A 37 -2.16 -30.43 -22.09
CA VAL A 37 -3.33 -30.26 -22.99
C VAL A 37 -2.84 -30.65 -24.38
N ARG A 38 -3.27 -31.83 -24.84
CA ARG A 38 -3.12 -32.29 -26.20
C ARG A 38 -4.01 -31.39 -27.06
N LEU A 39 -3.41 -30.52 -27.89
CA LEU A 39 -4.10 -29.77 -28.91
C LEU A 39 -4.57 -30.75 -29.98
N GLU A 40 -5.89 -31.00 -30.03
CA GLU A 40 -6.51 -31.62 -31.21
C GLU A 40 -6.61 -30.54 -32.30
N GLU A 41 -6.04 -30.87 -33.46
CA GLU A 41 -6.12 -30.08 -34.70
C GLU A 41 -7.56 -30.00 -35.15
N PHE A 42 -8.13 -28.81 -35.21
CA PHE A 42 -9.38 -28.54 -35.94
C PHE A 42 -9.07 -28.09 -37.37
N PRO A 43 -9.81 -28.58 -38.37
CA PRO A 43 -9.52 -28.25 -39.77
C PRO A 43 -9.95 -26.81 -40.11
N ASP A 44 -9.10 -26.18 -40.93
CA ASP A 44 -9.29 -24.86 -41.55
C ASP A 44 -10.62 -24.74 -42.30
N HIS A 45 -11.46 -23.77 -41.93
CA HIS A 45 -12.39 -23.16 -42.84
C HIS A 45 -12.65 -21.69 -42.55
N HIS A 46 -12.39 -20.87 -43.57
CA HIS A 46 -12.80 -19.49 -43.80
C HIS A 46 -11.90 -18.36 -43.30
N ALA A 47 -11.09 -17.88 -44.22
CA ALA A 47 -10.45 -16.57 -44.18
C ALA A 47 -11.49 -15.43 -44.28
N PRO A 48 -11.45 -14.40 -43.46
CA PRO A 48 -12.19 -13.17 -43.71
C PRO A 48 -11.43 -12.23 -44.63
N VAL A 49 -12.17 -11.73 -45.61
CA VAL A 49 -11.80 -10.73 -46.64
C VAL A 49 -11.34 -9.45 -45.92
N ARG A 50 -10.13 -8.97 -46.30
CA ARG A 50 -9.64 -7.65 -45.90
C ARG A 50 -10.23 -6.56 -46.78
N PRO A 51 -10.78 -5.47 -46.22
CA PRO A 51 -11.03 -4.27 -47.04
C PRO A 51 -9.73 -3.51 -47.29
N ASN A 52 -9.49 -3.18 -48.55
CA ASN A 52 -8.43 -2.27 -48.97
C ASN A 52 -8.67 -0.87 -48.45
N LEU A 53 -7.69 -0.33 -47.73
CA LEU A 53 -7.56 1.11 -47.45
C LEU A 53 -6.21 1.58 -48.02
N PRO A 54 -6.17 2.79 -48.60
CA PRO A 54 -5.03 3.25 -49.35
C PRO A 54 -3.84 3.68 -48.50
N ASP A 55 -2.64 3.52 -49.07
CA ASP A 55 -1.35 3.93 -48.54
C ASP A 55 -1.33 5.42 -48.12
N ALA A 56 -1.03 5.67 -46.86
CA ALA A 56 -0.55 6.96 -46.40
C ALA A 56 0.72 6.75 -45.57
N ALA A 57 1.79 7.20 -46.15
CA ALA A 57 3.11 7.58 -45.65
C ALA A 57 3.59 7.06 -44.30
N ARG A 58 4.67 6.30 -44.37
CA ARG A 58 5.65 5.94 -43.34
C ARG A 58 6.13 7.15 -42.53
N GLU A 59 5.84 7.17 -41.25
CA GLU A 59 6.69 7.72 -40.22
C GLU A 59 6.95 6.64 -39.14
N GLU A 60 7.70 5.63 -39.53
CA GLU A 60 8.23 4.61 -38.63
C GLU A 60 9.56 5.10 -38.06
N GLY A 61 9.57 5.65 -36.87
CA GLY A 61 10.84 5.95 -36.18
C GLY A 61 10.75 6.53 -34.79
N GLY A 62 9.72 7.33 -34.49
CA GLY A 62 9.63 8.05 -33.22
C GLY A 62 8.85 7.32 -32.11
N GLU A 63 7.86 6.54 -32.46
CA GLU A 63 6.90 5.98 -31.54
C GLU A 63 7.39 4.70 -30.81
N LYS A 64 8.26 3.95 -31.46
CA LYS A 64 8.80 2.69 -30.90
C LYS A 64 9.84 2.92 -29.78
N ILE A 65 10.64 3.99 -29.90
CA ILE A 65 11.66 4.35 -28.90
C ILE A 65 11.00 4.94 -27.64
N LEU A 66 9.93 5.71 -27.81
CA LEU A 66 9.19 6.29 -26.67
C LEU A 66 8.48 5.21 -25.81
N ARG A 67 7.90 4.17 -26.44
CA ARG A 67 7.23 3.10 -25.70
C ARG A 67 8.17 2.22 -24.89
N THR A 68 9.40 2.02 -25.35
CA THR A 68 10.37 1.17 -24.66
C THR A 68 10.93 1.84 -23.41
N ASP A 69 11.17 3.17 -23.45
CA ASP A 69 11.65 3.91 -22.28
C ASP A 69 10.56 4.16 -21.23
N LEU A 70 9.30 4.16 -21.67
CA LEU A 70 8.12 4.34 -20.83
C LEU A 70 7.79 3.12 -19.97
N ASP A 71 7.84 1.92 -20.56
CA ASP A 71 7.52 0.67 -19.86
C ASP A 71 8.51 0.34 -18.72
N VAL A 72 9.75 0.85 -18.84
CA VAL A 72 10.82 0.53 -17.92
C VAL A 72 10.71 1.30 -16.59
N THR A 73 10.20 2.52 -16.60
CA THR A 73 10.23 3.40 -15.41
C THR A 73 8.99 3.29 -14.53
N LEU A 74 7.84 2.84 -15.09
CA LEU A 74 6.57 2.78 -14.37
C LEU A 74 5.88 1.41 -14.39
N ARG A 75 6.27 0.47 -15.29
CA ARG A 75 5.52 -0.79 -15.52
C ARG A 75 6.18 -2.06 -15.06
N GLU A 76 7.46 -2.08 -14.75
CA GLU A 76 8.06 -3.33 -14.27
C GLU A 76 7.61 -3.61 -12.84
N LYS A 77 6.58 -4.43 -12.73
CA LYS A 77 6.33 -5.19 -11.50
C LYS A 77 7.56 -6.04 -11.25
N PRO A 78 8.31 -5.78 -10.20
CA PRO A 78 9.44 -6.62 -9.86
C PRO A 78 8.95 -8.03 -9.54
N ARG A 79 9.42 -8.99 -10.27
CA ARG A 79 9.19 -10.40 -9.99
C ARG A 79 10.11 -10.83 -8.85
N GLY A 80 9.61 -10.85 -7.62
CA GLY A 80 10.34 -11.42 -6.48
C GLY A 80 9.82 -10.97 -5.12
N GLU A 81 9.91 -11.86 -4.13
CA GLU A 81 9.51 -11.61 -2.73
C GLU A 81 10.25 -10.45 -2.07
N VAL A 82 11.46 -10.14 -2.53
CA VAL A 82 12.31 -9.09 -1.97
C VAL A 82 11.71 -7.71 -2.25
N LEU A 83 11.26 -7.47 -3.46
CA LEU A 83 10.69 -6.18 -3.85
C LEU A 83 9.27 -5.96 -3.28
N ARG A 84 8.50 -7.04 -3.05
CA ARG A 84 7.24 -6.94 -2.28
C ARG A 84 7.48 -6.50 -0.84
N LYS A 85 8.61 -6.87 -0.24
CA LYS A 85 9.01 -6.36 1.09
C LYS A 85 9.41 -4.88 1.04
N GLU A 86 10.10 -4.45 0.00
CA GLU A 86 10.51 -3.05 -0.18
C GLU A 86 9.32 -2.14 -0.47
N ILE A 87 8.39 -2.56 -1.33
CA ILE A 87 7.14 -1.84 -1.59
C ILE A 87 6.31 -1.72 -0.32
N ARG A 88 6.15 -2.80 0.46
CA ARG A 88 5.46 -2.75 1.75
C ARG A 88 6.09 -1.79 2.75
N VAL A 89 7.42 -1.74 2.75
CA VAL A 89 8.21 -0.80 3.55
C VAL A 89 7.97 0.64 3.12
N LEU A 90 7.83 0.90 1.83
CA LEU A 90 7.57 2.21 1.26
C LEU A 90 6.13 2.67 1.49
N GLU A 91 5.16 1.75 1.39
CA GLU A 91 3.74 2.00 1.67
C GLU A 91 3.50 2.36 3.15
N GLU A 92 4.03 1.58 4.09
CA GLU A 92 3.96 1.90 5.52
C GLU A 92 4.64 3.24 5.85
N MET A 93 5.62 3.66 5.05
CA MET A 93 6.32 4.93 5.22
C MET A 93 5.56 6.12 4.65
N ALA A 94 4.84 5.94 3.55
CA ALA A 94 3.99 6.97 2.95
C ALA A 94 2.81 7.34 3.86
N THR A 95 2.38 6.43 4.73
CA THR A 95 1.22 6.59 5.62
C THR A 95 1.57 7.04 7.05
N MET A 96 2.86 7.10 7.43
CA MET A 96 3.24 7.49 8.80
C MET A 96 3.25 9.00 9.03
N PRO A 97 2.63 9.52 10.10
CA PRO A 97 2.77 10.92 10.49
C PRO A 97 4.21 11.23 10.95
N LEU A 98 4.77 12.32 10.44
CA LEU A 98 6.17 12.76 10.59
C LEU A 98 6.62 13.14 12.02
N ASN A 99 5.78 13.03 13.05
CA ASN A 99 6.05 13.56 14.39
C ASN A 99 6.10 12.52 15.51
N LEU A 100 6.87 11.46 15.35
CA LEU A 100 7.21 10.58 16.49
C LEU A 100 8.69 10.76 16.84
N LYS A 101 8.96 11.47 17.94
CA LYS A 101 10.28 11.49 18.57
C LYS A 101 10.69 10.05 18.90
N PRO A 102 11.91 9.59 18.53
CA PRO A 102 12.37 8.26 18.92
C PRO A 102 12.48 8.21 20.45
N GLY A 103 11.72 7.33 21.08
CA GLY A 103 11.87 7.06 22.52
C GLY A 103 10.61 6.80 23.32
N ILE A 104 9.42 7.07 22.83
CA ILE A 104 8.18 6.78 23.57
C ILE A 104 7.21 6.03 22.68
N GLN A 105 7.42 4.72 22.53
CA GLN A 105 6.35 3.80 22.11
C GLN A 105 5.38 3.58 23.28
N ARG A 106 4.77 4.64 23.76
CA ARG A 106 3.45 4.54 24.36
C ARG A 106 2.50 4.45 23.17
N ARG A 107 1.79 3.34 23.01
CA ARG A 107 0.62 3.26 22.15
C ARG A 107 -0.33 4.39 22.58
N LEU A 108 -0.10 5.57 22.03
CA LEU A 108 -1.08 6.65 22.08
C LEU A 108 -2.24 6.13 21.22
N ARG A 109 -3.31 5.65 21.89
CA ARG A 109 -4.61 5.54 21.23
C ARG A 109 -4.84 6.86 20.52
N PRO A 110 -5.18 6.86 19.23
CA PRO A 110 -5.51 8.10 18.54
C PRO A 110 -6.54 8.81 19.41
N ARG A 111 -6.23 10.02 19.83
CA ARG A 111 -7.21 10.87 20.52
C ARG A 111 -8.26 11.14 19.46
N ALA A 112 -9.49 10.66 19.67
CA ALA A 112 -10.60 10.93 18.77
C ALA A 112 -10.63 12.43 18.47
N GLU A 113 -10.45 12.79 17.23
CA GLU A 113 -10.65 14.18 16.80
C GLU A 113 -12.13 14.47 16.98
N PRO A 114 -12.50 15.50 17.76
CA PRO A 114 -13.90 15.70 18.21
C PRO A 114 -14.90 15.95 17.07
N ASP A 115 -14.44 16.15 15.84
CA ASP A 115 -15.29 16.45 14.67
C ASP A 115 -15.24 15.38 13.56
N ARG A 116 -14.44 14.33 13.68
CA ARG A 116 -14.36 13.29 12.63
C ARG A 116 -15.54 12.34 12.75
N GLN A 117 -16.39 12.29 11.73
CA GLN A 117 -17.38 11.22 11.58
C GLN A 117 -16.67 9.98 11.04
N TYR A 118 -16.78 8.88 11.76
CA TYR A 118 -16.30 7.57 11.31
C TYR A 118 -17.41 6.91 10.51
N LEU A 119 -17.30 7.02 9.19
CA LEU A 119 -18.23 6.38 8.25
C LEU A 119 -17.44 5.39 7.38
N PRO A 120 -18.06 4.28 6.99
CA PRO A 120 -17.46 3.39 6.00
C PRO A 120 -17.26 4.12 4.68
N ASP A 121 -16.20 3.80 3.97
CA ASP A 121 -15.99 4.24 2.60
C ASP A 121 -16.66 3.25 1.64
N GLU A 122 -17.79 3.64 1.05
CA GLU A 122 -18.57 2.79 0.15
C GLU A 122 -17.78 2.24 -1.04
N LYS A 123 -16.59 2.79 -1.33
CA LYS A 123 -15.75 2.34 -2.44
C LYS A 123 -14.91 1.13 -2.07
N ILE A 124 -14.37 1.10 -0.86
CA ILE A 124 -13.44 0.07 -0.42
C ILE A 124 -14.00 -0.90 0.62
N ASP A 125 -15.13 -0.54 1.24
CA ASP A 125 -15.72 -1.29 2.34
C ASP A 125 -16.96 -2.07 1.92
N PHE A 126 -17.11 -3.28 2.44
CA PHE A 126 -18.37 -4.00 2.46
C PHE A 126 -19.08 -3.73 3.79
N VAL A 127 -20.38 -3.40 3.74
CA VAL A 127 -21.12 -2.91 4.89
C VAL A 127 -22.34 -3.79 5.16
N ILE A 128 -22.57 -4.10 6.44
CA ILE A 128 -23.83 -4.66 6.94
C ILE A 128 -24.45 -3.61 7.86
N ASP A 129 -25.57 -3.05 7.45
CA ASP A 129 -26.34 -2.13 8.29
C ASP A 129 -27.21 -2.92 9.29
N LEU A 130 -27.16 -2.50 10.53
CA LEU A 130 -27.96 -3.02 11.65
C LEU A 130 -28.78 -1.87 12.23
N PRO A 131 -29.86 -1.44 11.53
CA PRO A 131 -30.68 -0.30 11.97
C PRO A 131 -31.37 -0.58 13.30
N GLY A 132 -31.57 0.46 14.08
CA GLY A 132 -32.06 0.35 15.43
C GLY A 132 -33.55 0.08 15.55
N ALA A 133 -33.91 -0.83 16.45
CA ALA A 133 -35.25 -0.91 17.05
C ALA A 133 -35.31 -0.23 18.43
N GLY A 134 -34.19 0.40 18.85
CA GLY A 134 -33.96 1.08 20.12
C GLY A 134 -32.47 1.20 20.42
N PRO A 135 -32.06 1.95 21.44
CA PRO A 135 -30.66 2.11 21.78
C PRO A 135 -30.03 0.81 22.27
N VAL A 136 -28.78 0.57 21.88
CA VAL A 136 -27.98 -0.57 22.34
C VAL A 136 -26.73 -0.07 23.04
N ALA A 137 -26.39 -0.69 24.18
CA ALA A 137 -25.18 -0.36 24.90
C ALA A 137 -23.93 -0.84 24.14
N ARG A 138 -22.87 -0.03 24.15
CA ARG A 138 -21.58 -0.33 23.55
C ARG A 138 -21.09 -1.74 23.88
N ASP A 139 -21.03 -2.07 25.15
CA ASP A 139 -20.44 -3.33 25.63
C ASP A 139 -21.24 -4.55 25.18
N ALA A 140 -22.55 -4.44 25.00
CA ALA A 140 -23.38 -5.51 24.47
C ALA A 140 -23.03 -5.80 23.00
N ALA A 141 -22.92 -4.75 22.17
CA ALA A 141 -22.57 -4.90 20.75
C ALA A 141 -21.11 -5.35 20.56
N LEU A 142 -20.19 -4.69 21.29
CA LEU A 142 -18.76 -4.94 21.15
C LEU A 142 -18.36 -6.33 21.64
N SER A 143 -19.01 -6.87 22.69
CA SER A 143 -18.72 -8.22 23.18
C SER A 143 -19.02 -9.29 22.14
N VAL A 144 -20.15 -9.19 21.45
CA VAL A 144 -20.54 -10.13 20.37
C VAL A 144 -19.55 -10.03 19.20
N TYR A 145 -19.21 -8.80 18.81
CA TYR A 145 -18.26 -8.57 17.71
C TYR A 145 -16.89 -9.15 18.05
N LYS A 146 -16.31 -8.82 19.20
CA LYS A 146 -14.97 -9.26 19.63
C LYS A 146 -14.84 -10.77 19.81
N GLN A 147 -15.89 -11.46 20.19
CA GLN A 147 -15.90 -12.92 20.31
C GLN A 147 -15.81 -13.64 18.96
N ASN A 148 -16.14 -12.98 17.86
CA ASN A 148 -16.27 -13.62 16.55
C ASN A 148 -15.32 -13.07 15.47
N GLU A 149 -14.67 -11.94 15.69
CA GLU A 149 -13.82 -11.26 14.68
C GLU A 149 -12.49 -11.96 14.39
N TYR A 150 -12.06 -12.91 15.23
CA TYR A 150 -10.72 -13.52 15.17
C TYR A 150 -10.43 -14.33 13.88
N ASN A 151 -11.48 -14.69 13.13
CA ASN A 151 -11.37 -15.42 11.86
C ASN A 151 -11.18 -14.49 10.66
N LEU A 152 -11.23 -13.17 10.87
CA LEU A 152 -11.10 -12.17 9.81
C LEU A 152 -9.67 -11.62 9.79
N ASN A 153 -9.11 -11.48 8.60
CA ASN A 153 -7.76 -10.95 8.40
C ASN A 153 -7.78 -9.52 7.85
N LYS A 154 -8.86 -9.12 7.17
CA LYS A 154 -9.00 -7.77 6.62
C LYS A 154 -9.25 -6.72 7.70
N PRO A 155 -8.88 -5.45 7.48
CA PRO A 155 -9.31 -4.34 8.32
C PRO A 155 -10.84 -4.32 8.45
N ARG A 156 -11.31 -4.13 9.66
CA ARG A 156 -12.74 -4.21 9.96
C ARG A 156 -13.09 -3.35 11.16
N HIS A 157 -14.32 -2.86 11.17
CA HIS A 157 -14.80 -1.95 12.20
C HIS A 157 -16.26 -2.20 12.55
N LEU A 158 -16.64 -1.88 13.75
CA LEU A 158 -18.02 -1.77 14.16
C LEU A 158 -18.31 -0.32 14.52
N TYR A 159 -19.04 0.38 13.64
CA TYR A 159 -19.46 1.77 13.84
C TYR A 159 -20.84 1.83 14.46
N GLY A 160 -21.07 2.86 15.27
CA GLY A 160 -22.36 3.14 15.87
C GLY A 160 -22.75 4.61 15.78
N ARG A 161 -24.04 4.86 15.55
CA ARG A 161 -24.62 6.20 15.61
C ARG A 161 -25.09 6.48 17.05
N HIS A 162 -24.40 7.39 17.72
CA HIS A 162 -24.69 7.75 19.12
C HIS A 162 -26.14 8.16 19.31
N HIS A 163 -26.79 7.59 20.31
CA HIS A 163 -28.18 7.92 20.66
C HIS A 163 -28.40 9.40 21.01
N ARG A 164 -27.42 10.07 21.63
CA ARG A 164 -27.57 11.46 22.09
C ARG A 164 -27.06 12.50 21.11
N THR A 165 -26.00 12.18 20.35
CA THR A 165 -25.32 13.17 19.50
C THR A 165 -25.57 12.94 18.02
N GLU A 166 -26.20 11.81 17.66
CA GLU A 166 -26.46 11.36 16.29
C GLU A 166 -25.19 11.20 15.42
N ARG A 167 -24.00 11.29 16.02
CA ARG A 167 -22.72 11.15 15.35
C ARG A 167 -22.31 9.70 15.25
N TRP A 168 -21.65 9.35 14.17
CA TRP A 168 -21.05 8.02 13.96
C TRP A 168 -19.65 7.97 14.57
N SER A 169 -19.34 6.89 15.24
CA SER A 169 -18.00 6.62 15.81
C SER A 169 -17.69 5.12 15.76
N ASP A 170 -16.41 4.76 15.90
CA ASP A 170 -15.99 3.39 16.12
C ASP A 170 -16.22 3.01 17.57
N LEU A 171 -16.96 1.92 17.81
CA LEU A 171 -17.28 1.45 19.16
C LEU A 171 -16.03 1.15 20.00
N GLU A 172 -14.92 0.77 19.38
CA GLU A 172 -13.68 0.50 20.11
C GLU A 172 -13.07 1.73 20.73
N LEU A 173 -13.33 2.90 20.17
CA LEU A 173 -12.77 4.18 20.61
C LEU A 173 -13.63 4.87 21.67
N ASP A 174 -14.90 4.49 21.79
CA ASP A 174 -15.86 5.15 22.65
C ASP A 174 -15.82 4.68 24.11
N PRO A 175 -16.29 5.50 25.06
CA PRO A 175 -16.49 5.10 26.44
C PRO A 175 -17.52 3.96 26.60
N GLY A 176 -17.33 3.08 27.60
CA GLY A 176 -18.22 1.94 27.86
C GLY A 176 -19.69 2.28 28.16
N THR A 177 -19.98 3.52 28.52
CA THR A 177 -21.35 4.00 28.80
C THR A 177 -22.09 4.52 27.58
N THR A 178 -21.50 4.43 26.38
CA THR A 178 -22.10 4.91 25.14
C THR A 178 -23.21 3.99 24.66
N GLU A 179 -24.29 4.58 24.14
CA GLU A 179 -25.42 3.91 23.54
C GLU A 179 -25.60 4.34 22.08
N TYR A 180 -26.06 3.41 21.22
CA TYR A 180 -26.18 3.62 19.77
C TYR A 180 -27.56 3.25 19.27
N ASP A 181 -28.11 4.09 18.37
CA ASP A 181 -29.37 3.81 17.68
C ASP A 181 -29.17 2.86 16.51
N ASP A 182 -28.15 3.09 15.69
CA ASP A 182 -27.84 2.28 14.52
C ASP A 182 -26.41 1.77 14.60
N LEU A 183 -26.15 0.60 14.03
CA LEU A 183 -24.82 0.03 13.92
C LEU A 183 -24.49 -0.27 12.45
N LYS A 184 -23.22 -0.20 12.10
CA LYS A 184 -22.66 -0.65 10.82
C LYS A 184 -21.48 -1.55 11.09
N LEU A 185 -21.57 -2.80 10.65
CA LEU A 185 -20.44 -3.71 10.62
C LEU A 185 -19.77 -3.56 9.26
N VAL A 186 -18.46 -3.34 9.25
CA VAL A 186 -17.69 -2.93 8.07
C VAL A 186 -16.45 -3.80 7.93
N ILE A 187 -16.14 -4.23 6.71
CA ILE A 187 -14.88 -4.91 6.37
C ILE A 187 -14.34 -4.35 5.07
N GLN A 188 -13.04 -4.08 5.04
CA GLN A 188 -12.36 -3.62 3.85
C GLN A 188 -12.23 -4.74 2.82
N LEU A 189 -12.56 -4.46 1.56
CA LEU A 189 -12.60 -5.46 0.49
C LEU A 189 -11.23 -5.87 -0.04
N THR A 190 -10.23 -4.99 0.06
CA THR A 190 -8.86 -5.31 -0.38
C THR A 190 -7.84 -4.68 0.57
N ASP A 191 -6.69 -5.33 0.72
CA ASP A 191 -5.53 -4.82 1.45
C ASP A 191 -4.24 -5.30 0.76
N PRO A 192 -3.02 -4.98 1.24
CA PRO A 192 -1.77 -5.42 0.62
C PRO A 192 -1.60 -6.93 0.49
N ARG A 193 -2.43 -7.74 1.15
CA ARG A 193 -2.43 -9.21 1.03
C ARG A 193 -3.30 -9.71 -0.12
N GLY A 194 -4.11 -8.84 -0.71
CA GLY A 194 -5.00 -9.14 -1.82
C GLY A 194 -6.48 -8.84 -1.53
N PRO A 195 -7.41 -9.21 -2.40
CA PRO A 195 -8.84 -9.03 -2.20
C PRO A 195 -9.36 -9.97 -1.10
N ILE A 196 -10.52 -9.64 -0.52
CA ILE A 196 -11.25 -10.55 0.36
C ILE A 196 -11.72 -11.77 -0.44
N ASP A 197 -11.58 -12.95 0.14
CA ASP A 197 -12.09 -14.17 -0.47
C ASP A 197 -13.51 -14.51 -0.02
N GLU A 198 -14.12 -15.48 -0.71
CA GLU A 198 -15.49 -15.94 -0.43
C GLU A 198 -15.64 -16.46 1.01
N SER A 199 -14.63 -17.16 1.52
CA SER A 199 -14.66 -17.74 2.87
C SER A 199 -14.64 -16.64 3.95
N GLU A 200 -13.78 -15.64 3.79
CA GLU A 200 -13.67 -14.53 4.74
C GLU A 200 -14.89 -13.61 4.68
N LEU A 201 -15.42 -13.31 3.48
CA LEU A 201 -16.65 -12.53 3.35
C LEU A 201 -17.86 -13.27 3.94
N ASN A 202 -17.95 -14.61 3.76
CA ASN A 202 -18.98 -15.41 4.40
C ASN A 202 -18.86 -15.41 5.92
N ALA A 203 -17.64 -15.55 6.46
CA ALA A 203 -17.41 -15.43 7.90
C ALA A 203 -17.85 -14.06 8.43
N PHE A 204 -17.57 -12.99 7.71
CA PHE A 204 -18.03 -11.64 8.05
C PHE A 204 -19.56 -11.53 8.06
N MET A 205 -20.24 -12.11 7.05
CA MET A 205 -21.71 -12.17 7.01
C MET A 205 -22.29 -12.90 8.23
N GLN A 206 -21.68 -14.02 8.64
CA GLN A 206 -22.13 -14.76 9.84
C GLN A 206 -21.99 -13.93 11.13
N ILE A 207 -20.95 -13.10 11.23
CA ILE A 207 -20.80 -12.16 12.36
C ILE A 207 -21.94 -11.14 12.35
N GLY A 208 -22.26 -10.59 11.18
CA GLY A 208 -23.39 -9.65 11.02
C GLY A 208 -24.73 -10.26 11.45
N LEU A 209 -25.01 -11.50 11.01
CA LEU A 209 -26.23 -12.23 11.40
C LEU A 209 -26.24 -12.49 12.92
N LYS A 210 -25.12 -12.89 13.51
CA LYS A 210 -25.05 -13.13 14.94
C LYS A 210 -25.24 -11.85 15.78
N LEU A 211 -24.72 -10.72 15.31
CA LEU A 211 -24.98 -9.41 15.90
C LEU A 211 -26.46 -9.07 15.83
N ALA A 212 -27.09 -9.27 14.66
CA ALA A 212 -28.50 -9.02 14.46
C ALA A 212 -29.38 -9.83 15.40
N ASP A 213 -29.14 -11.13 15.49
CA ASP A 213 -29.89 -12.04 16.36
C ASP A 213 -29.72 -11.68 17.83
N THR A 214 -28.45 -11.46 18.27
CA THR A 214 -28.19 -11.19 19.70
C THR A 214 -28.73 -9.85 20.14
N LEU A 215 -28.71 -8.84 19.26
CA LEU A 215 -29.17 -7.49 19.55
C LEU A 215 -30.63 -7.24 19.14
N ALA A 216 -31.32 -8.28 18.63
CA ALA A 216 -32.68 -8.23 18.11
C ALA A 216 -32.86 -7.09 17.07
N ARG A 217 -31.93 -6.99 16.10
CA ARG A 217 -31.90 -5.95 15.08
C ARG A 217 -32.12 -6.54 13.67
N PRO A 218 -32.83 -5.86 12.79
CA PRO A 218 -32.84 -6.24 11.38
C PRO A 218 -31.47 -6.02 10.74
N THR A 219 -31.19 -6.81 9.70
CA THR A 219 -30.01 -6.59 8.82
C THR A 219 -30.45 -5.97 7.51
N LYS A 220 -29.64 -5.05 7.00
CA LYS A 220 -29.78 -4.51 5.66
C LYS A 220 -28.43 -4.55 4.96
N LEU A 221 -28.41 -5.13 3.77
CA LEU A 221 -27.22 -5.17 2.92
C LEU A 221 -27.40 -4.13 1.81
N PRO A 222 -26.53 -3.12 1.73
CA PRO A 222 -26.52 -2.16 0.62
C PRO A 222 -26.21 -2.83 -0.72
N GLU A 223 -25.41 -3.89 -0.71
CA GLU A 223 -25.07 -4.69 -1.90
C GLU A 223 -25.16 -6.19 -1.61
N SER A 224 -25.26 -7.04 -2.66
CA SER A 224 -25.24 -8.48 -2.50
C SER A 224 -23.84 -9.02 -2.22
N PHE A 225 -23.77 -10.24 -1.69
CA PHE A 225 -22.51 -10.96 -1.45
C PHE A 225 -21.66 -11.07 -2.72
N GLU A 226 -22.29 -11.45 -3.84
CA GLU A 226 -21.62 -11.61 -5.13
C GLU A 226 -21.10 -10.26 -5.66
N ALA A 227 -21.89 -9.19 -5.50
CA ALA A 227 -21.48 -7.84 -5.89
C ALA A 227 -20.25 -7.38 -5.08
N GLY A 228 -20.20 -7.69 -3.78
CA GLY A 228 -19.05 -7.43 -2.92
C GLY A 228 -17.78 -8.13 -3.41
N LEU A 229 -17.85 -9.40 -3.80
CA LEU A 229 -16.71 -10.14 -4.36
C LEU A 229 -16.25 -9.57 -5.71
N VAL A 230 -17.18 -9.21 -6.59
CA VAL A 230 -16.86 -8.57 -7.88
C VAL A 230 -16.16 -7.23 -7.64
N ARG A 231 -16.64 -6.43 -6.69
CA ARG A 231 -16.03 -5.14 -6.34
C ARG A 231 -14.66 -5.32 -5.71
N ALA A 232 -14.47 -6.34 -4.86
CA ALA A 232 -13.16 -6.67 -4.29
C ALA A 232 -12.13 -7.00 -5.37
N ALA A 233 -12.52 -7.79 -6.39
CA ALA A 233 -11.66 -8.11 -7.52
C ALA A 233 -11.31 -6.85 -8.36
N ALA A 234 -12.29 -5.99 -8.63
CA ALA A 234 -12.08 -4.74 -9.37
C ALA A 234 -11.17 -3.76 -8.60
N LEU A 235 -11.32 -3.66 -7.28
CA LEU A 235 -10.43 -2.87 -6.42
C LEU A 235 -9.01 -3.42 -6.42
N GLN A 236 -8.84 -4.73 -6.39
CA GLN A 236 -7.52 -5.35 -6.48
C GLN A 236 -6.84 -5.04 -7.81
N GLU A 237 -7.57 -5.15 -8.91
CA GLU A 237 -7.06 -4.79 -10.25
C GLU A 237 -6.66 -3.30 -10.30
N PHE A 238 -7.48 -2.44 -9.70
CA PHE A 238 -7.18 -1.02 -9.55
C PHE A 238 -5.88 -0.80 -8.76
N CYS A 239 -5.73 -1.39 -7.58
CA CYS A 239 -4.52 -1.30 -6.77
C CYS A 239 -3.31 -1.83 -7.54
N ASP A 240 -3.44 -3.00 -8.17
CA ASP A 240 -2.39 -3.62 -8.98
C ASP A 240 -1.93 -2.76 -10.17
N THR A 241 -2.82 -1.92 -10.68
CA THR A 241 -2.56 -1.06 -11.84
C THR A 241 -1.98 0.29 -11.43
N TYR A 242 -2.48 0.89 -10.35
CA TYR A 242 -2.19 2.27 -9.98
C TYR A 242 -1.33 2.43 -8.73
N ASP A 243 -0.99 1.34 -8.03
CA ASP A 243 0.01 1.40 -6.95
C ASP A 243 1.42 1.52 -7.53
N VAL A 244 1.73 2.75 -7.97
CA VAL A 244 2.95 3.09 -8.69
C VAL A 244 3.83 3.98 -7.85
N ILE A 245 5.12 3.61 -7.77
CA ILE A 245 6.17 4.43 -7.17
C ILE A 245 6.99 5.09 -8.28
N ALA A 246 7.03 6.41 -8.27
CA ALA A 246 7.95 7.17 -9.10
C ALA A 246 9.29 7.34 -8.37
N GLY A 247 10.39 6.99 -9.02
CA GLY A 247 11.73 7.05 -8.43
C GLY A 247 12.77 7.68 -9.36
N ILE A 248 13.72 8.41 -8.76
CA ILE A 248 14.88 9.01 -9.44
C ILE A 248 16.11 8.66 -8.61
N HIS A 249 17.14 8.12 -9.26
CA HIS A 249 18.42 7.87 -8.62
C HIS A 249 19.40 9.01 -8.89
N VAL A 250 20.19 9.34 -7.86
CA VAL A 250 21.35 10.23 -7.97
C VAL A 250 22.60 9.39 -7.78
N VAL A 251 23.42 9.29 -8.82
CA VAL A 251 24.60 8.43 -8.86
C VAL A 251 25.86 9.29 -9.05
N PRO A 252 26.98 8.98 -8.38
CA PRO A 252 28.22 9.71 -8.55
C PRO A 252 28.69 9.73 -10.01
N ALA A 253 29.04 10.92 -10.52
CA ALA A 253 29.55 11.07 -11.90
C ALA A 253 31.09 11.03 -11.98
N SER A 254 31.74 11.63 -10.98
CA SER A 254 33.21 11.83 -10.99
C SER A 254 33.92 11.20 -9.79
N THR A 255 33.20 10.81 -8.76
CA THR A 255 33.71 10.17 -7.55
C THR A 255 33.20 8.74 -7.45
N PRO A 256 33.89 7.83 -6.73
CA PRO A 256 33.41 6.46 -6.57
C PRO A 256 32.18 6.37 -5.65
N SER A 257 31.94 7.37 -4.79
CA SER A 257 30.88 7.36 -3.79
C SER A 257 30.56 8.77 -3.28
N PHE A 258 29.39 8.92 -2.63
CA PHE A 258 29.03 10.11 -1.88
C PHE A 258 29.34 9.94 -0.40
N ALA A 259 29.85 11.00 0.24
CA ALA A 259 30.13 11.01 1.68
C ALA A 259 28.92 11.43 2.50
N GLY A 260 28.72 10.80 3.66
CA GLY A 260 27.52 10.97 4.49
C GLY A 260 27.26 12.43 4.90
N ARG A 261 28.29 13.18 5.35
CA ARG A 261 28.12 14.60 5.69
C ARG A 261 27.70 15.46 4.51
N ALA A 262 28.19 15.16 3.31
CA ALA A 262 27.80 15.87 2.10
C ALA A 262 26.33 15.57 1.74
N ILE A 263 25.90 14.30 1.89
CA ILE A 263 24.50 13.89 1.68
C ILE A 263 23.58 14.62 2.65
N GLU A 264 23.91 14.63 3.95
CA GLU A 264 23.12 15.34 4.96
C GLU A 264 22.96 16.83 4.62
N ALA A 265 24.05 17.50 4.23
CA ALA A 265 24.02 18.91 3.84
C ALA A 265 23.17 19.15 2.59
N ALA A 266 23.33 18.34 1.54
CA ALA A 266 22.56 18.44 0.30
C ALA A 266 21.07 18.17 0.52
N ALA A 267 20.70 17.15 1.31
CA ALA A 267 19.32 16.84 1.65
C ALA A 267 18.65 18.00 2.42
N ARG A 268 19.33 18.57 3.41
CA ARG A 268 18.86 19.75 4.16
C ARG A 268 18.69 20.97 3.25
N GLN A 269 19.63 21.21 2.34
CA GLN A 269 19.54 22.28 1.36
C GLN A 269 18.34 22.10 0.43
N ALA A 270 18.01 20.85 0.07
CA ALA A 270 16.79 20.50 -0.67
C ALA A 270 15.49 20.58 0.18
N GLY A 271 15.59 21.05 1.42
CA GLY A 271 14.47 21.21 2.34
C GLY A 271 13.90 19.88 2.86
N MET A 272 14.76 18.86 2.95
CA MET A 272 14.39 17.56 3.49
C MET A 272 14.89 17.40 4.92
N GLU A 273 14.15 16.69 5.75
CA GLU A 273 14.47 16.41 7.14
C GLU A 273 14.66 14.91 7.35
N LEU A 274 15.68 14.54 8.13
CA LEU A 274 15.87 13.15 8.54
C LEU A 274 14.75 12.74 9.51
N GLY A 275 14.10 11.62 9.22
CA GLY A 275 12.91 11.19 9.96
C GLY A 275 12.82 9.68 10.12
N ALA A 276 11.61 9.17 9.97
CA ALA A 276 11.31 7.75 10.14
C ALA A 276 12.23 6.86 9.29
N ARG A 277 12.60 5.69 9.82
CA ARG A 277 13.47 4.70 9.18
C ARG A 277 14.86 5.23 8.76
N ASN A 278 15.31 6.32 9.37
CA ASN A 278 16.59 6.96 9.02
C ASN A 278 16.67 7.33 7.53
N MET A 279 15.59 7.88 7.00
CA MET A 279 15.53 8.47 5.65
C MET A 279 15.21 9.95 5.75
N PHE A 280 15.52 10.70 4.69
CA PHE A 280 15.08 12.08 4.60
C PHE A 280 13.72 12.17 3.95
N HIS A 281 12.89 13.07 4.43
CA HIS A 281 11.53 13.30 3.93
C HIS A 281 11.30 14.78 3.63
N ARG A 282 10.63 15.05 2.51
CA ARG A 282 10.10 16.37 2.21
C ARG A 282 8.70 16.48 2.75
N LYS A 283 8.45 17.39 3.68
CA LYS A 283 7.11 17.62 4.24
C LYS A 283 6.14 18.15 3.19
N ASN A 284 4.89 17.73 3.29
CA ASN A 284 3.81 18.33 2.54
C ASN A 284 3.19 19.45 3.39
N GLU A 285 3.37 20.69 2.95
CA GLU A 285 2.88 21.87 3.65
C GLU A 285 1.38 22.13 3.40
N VAL A 286 0.81 21.47 2.39
CA VAL A 286 -0.56 21.73 1.89
C VAL A 286 -1.54 20.64 2.29
N ALA A 287 -1.08 19.37 2.45
CA ALA A 287 -1.97 18.27 2.75
C ALA A 287 -2.30 18.16 4.25
N PRO A 288 -3.56 17.90 4.60
CA PRO A 288 -3.94 17.56 5.96
C PRO A 288 -3.18 16.33 6.46
N GLY A 289 -2.75 16.33 7.73
CA GLY A 289 -2.16 15.14 8.37
C GLY A 289 -0.63 15.01 8.30
N GLY A 290 0.10 16.00 7.77
CA GLY A 290 1.57 16.07 7.90
C GLY A 290 2.33 15.01 7.12
N ARG A 291 1.75 14.44 6.05
CA ARG A 291 2.38 13.46 5.17
C ARG A 291 3.50 14.09 4.36
N HIS A 292 4.52 13.30 4.05
CA HIS A 292 5.62 13.77 3.20
C HIS A 292 5.26 13.66 1.70
N LEU A 293 5.84 14.54 0.89
CA LEU A 293 5.65 14.53 -0.57
C LEU A 293 6.46 13.42 -1.22
N PHE A 294 7.72 13.27 -0.81
CA PHE A 294 8.67 12.28 -1.29
C PHE A 294 9.76 12.05 -0.26
N SER A 295 10.50 10.96 -0.45
CA SER A 295 11.58 10.54 0.45
C SER A 295 12.89 10.40 -0.30
N LEU A 296 14.00 10.49 0.43
CA LEU A 296 15.35 10.22 -0.03
C LEU A 296 15.93 9.10 0.83
N ALA A 297 16.35 8.04 0.18
CA ALA A 297 16.95 6.86 0.78
C ALA A 297 18.36 6.64 0.25
N ASN A 298 19.12 5.79 0.95
CA ASN A 298 20.33 5.20 0.42
C ASN A 298 19.96 4.22 -0.73
N LEU A 299 20.71 4.25 -1.84
CA LEU A 299 20.46 3.31 -2.95
C LEU A 299 20.94 1.90 -2.61
N ASP A 300 21.94 1.78 -1.73
CA ASP A 300 22.45 0.50 -1.25
C ASP A 300 21.61 -0.01 -0.06
N GLU A 301 21.42 -1.33 0.04
CA GLU A 301 20.70 -1.93 1.18
C GLU A 301 21.37 -1.58 2.52
N PRO A 302 20.58 -1.33 3.56
CA PRO A 302 19.13 -1.53 3.73
C PRO A 302 18.27 -0.31 3.34
N GLY A 303 18.75 0.63 2.53
CA GLY A 303 18.01 1.82 2.11
C GLY A 303 18.01 2.96 3.14
N ALA A 304 18.52 2.74 4.34
CA ALA A 304 18.56 3.70 5.43
C ALA A 304 19.95 4.39 5.53
N PHE A 305 19.97 5.57 6.15
CA PHE A 305 21.20 6.23 6.56
C PHE A 305 21.54 5.87 8.01
N ASP A 306 22.81 5.91 8.36
CA ASP A 306 23.24 5.80 9.75
C ASP A 306 23.66 7.16 10.31
N PRO A 307 22.81 7.83 11.09
CA PRO A 307 23.12 9.13 11.66
C PRO A 307 24.29 9.13 12.64
N ALA A 308 24.60 7.98 13.25
CA ALA A 308 25.73 7.83 14.15
C ALA A 308 27.07 7.71 13.41
N ALA A 309 27.03 7.32 12.15
CA ALA A 309 28.20 7.06 11.32
C ALA A 309 28.42 8.07 10.18
N TRP A 310 27.78 9.25 10.20
CA TRP A 310 27.88 10.23 9.12
C TRP A 310 29.30 10.55 8.65
N ASP A 311 30.26 10.54 9.55
CA ASP A 311 31.66 10.89 9.22
C ASP A 311 32.36 9.78 8.42
N SER A 312 31.93 8.54 8.58
CA SER A 312 32.49 7.38 7.87
C SER A 312 31.54 6.79 6.81
N PHE A 313 30.28 7.26 6.78
CA PHE A 313 29.29 6.75 5.85
C PHE A 313 29.62 7.14 4.41
N VAL A 314 29.59 6.16 3.51
CA VAL A 314 29.72 6.35 2.07
C VAL A 314 28.71 5.48 1.34
N THR A 315 28.22 5.94 0.18
CA THR A 315 27.27 5.17 -0.65
C THR A 315 27.53 5.36 -2.14
N GLY A 316 27.22 4.33 -2.93
CA GLY A 316 27.27 4.34 -4.37
C GLY A 316 26.11 5.09 -5.04
N GLY A 317 25.13 5.59 -4.27
CA GLY A 317 24.03 6.37 -4.83
C GLY A 317 22.92 6.65 -3.84
N LEU A 318 21.98 7.47 -4.29
CA LEU A 318 20.80 7.90 -3.55
C LEU A 318 19.55 7.63 -4.38
N SER A 319 18.42 7.37 -3.73
CA SER A 319 17.12 7.19 -4.37
C SER A 319 16.11 8.18 -3.80
N LEU A 320 15.57 9.04 -4.66
CA LEU A 320 14.37 9.83 -4.34
C LEU A 320 13.16 9.10 -4.89
N PHE A 321 12.11 9.00 -4.10
CA PHE A 321 10.91 8.29 -4.51
C PHE A 321 9.64 8.86 -3.87
N MET A 322 8.51 8.66 -4.57
CA MET A 322 7.18 9.02 -4.10
C MET A 322 6.15 7.96 -4.54
N SER A 323 5.15 7.72 -3.72
CA SER A 323 3.96 6.96 -4.11
C SER A 323 3.02 7.89 -4.87
N VAL A 324 2.68 7.54 -6.11
CA VAL A 324 1.79 8.34 -6.95
C VAL A 324 0.37 8.38 -6.37
N PRO A 325 -0.25 7.24 -5.99
CA PRO A 325 -1.60 7.25 -5.42
C PRO A 325 -1.69 7.98 -4.07
N CYS A 326 -0.60 8.00 -3.28
CA CYS A 326 -0.60 8.65 -1.97
C CYS A 326 -0.34 10.16 -2.05
N ALA A 327 0.11 10.68 -3.18
CA ALA A 327 0.47 12.09 -3.30
C ALA A 327 -0.75 12.96 -3.64
N PHE A 328 -0.98 13.99 -2.84
CA PHE A 328 -1.90 15.06 -3.24
C PHE A 328 -1.25 15.86 -4.37
N GLN A 329 -1.90 15.96 -5.54
CA GLN A 329 -1.34 16.55 -6.77
C GLN A 329 -0.01 15.90 -7.19
N PRO A 330 -0.01 14.62 -7.61
CA PRO A 330 1.21 13.85 -7.84
C PRO A 330 2.13 14.45 -8.89
N GLY A 331 1.62 15.11 -9.93
CA GLY A 331 2.44 15.83 -10.92
C GLY A 331 3.27 16.95 -10.27
N VAL A 332 2.66 17.77 -9.42
CA VAL A 332 3.35 18.84 -8.68
C VAL A 332 4.37 18.27 -7.68
N ALA A 333 4.03 17.17 -7.01
CA ALA A 333 4.94 16.49 -6.09
C ALA A 333 6.17 15.94 -6.83
N PHE A 334 5.97 15.37 -8.02
CA PHE A 334 7.03 14.88 -8.89
C PHE A 334 7.96 16.00 -9.35
N ASP A 335 7.44 17.14 -9.79
CA ASP A 335 8.24 18.30 -10.19
C ASP A 335 9.14 18.81 -9.04
N ARG A 336 8.59 18.84 -7.83
CA ARG A 336 9.37 19.19 -6.63
C ARG A 336 10.43 18.13 -6.31
N MET A 337 10.14 16.86 -6.53
CA MET A 337 11.11 15.78 -6.37
C MET A 337 12.25 15.88 -7.40
N VAL A 338 11.94 16.17 -8.66
CA VAL A 338 12.94 16.42 -9.72
C VAL A 338 13.83 17.61 -9.37
N ALA A 339 13.25 18.73 -8.89
CA ALA A 339 14.03 19.89 -8.47
C ALA A 339 14.98 19.56 -7.30
N ALA A 340 14.50 18.81 -6.31
CA ALA A 340 15.33 18.34 -5.21
C ALA A 340 16.43 17.39 -5.68
N ALA A 341 16.12 16.45 -6.58
CA ALA A 341 17.10 15.51 -7.13
C ALA A 341 18.22 16.23 -7.91
N ARG A 342 17.88 17.24 -8.71
CA ARG A 342 18.86 18.07 -9.43
C ARG A 342 19.77 18.83 -8.45
N LEU A 343 19.17 19.49 -7.45
CA LEU A 343 19.96 20.22 -6.44
C LEU A 343 20.93 19.30 -5.70
N ILE A 344 20.48 18.10 -5.32
CA ILE A 344 21.31 17.10 -4.65
C ILE A 344 22.43 16.61 -5.59
N ALA A 345 22.08 16.30 -6.86
CA ALA A 345 23.05 15.87 -7.85
C ALA A 345 24.13 16.94 -8.09
N ASP A 346 23.74 18.19 -8.28
CA ASP A 346 24.67 19.32 -8.49
C ASP A 346 25.59 19.52 -7.27
N THR A 347 25.01 19.44 -6.05
CA THR A 347 25.76 19.61 -4.80
C THR A 347 26.80 18.50 -4.57
N LEU A 348 26.45 17.26 -4.94
CA LEU A 348 27.28 16.07 -4.71
C LEU A 348 28.18 15.70 -5.89
N GLY A 349 28.07 16.38 -7.05
CA GLY A 349 28.80 16.02 -8.27
C GLY A 349 28.30 14.71 -8.87
N GLY A 350 26.99 14.49 -8.85
CA GLY A 350 26.31 13.31 -9.40
C GLY A 350 25.51 13.61 -10.65
N GLY A 351 24.87 12.56 -11.18
CA GLY A 351 23.93 12.61 -12.29
C GLY A 351 22.62 11.94 -11.95
N LEU A 352 21.54 12.36 -12.62
CA LEU A 352 20.23 11.73 -12.50
C LEU A 352 20.14 10.47 -13.34
N HIS A 353 19.59 9.41 -12.78
CA HIS A 353 19.42 8.11 -13.43
C HIS A 353 18.00 7.58 -13.16
N ASP A 354 17.53 6.75 -14.09
CA ASP A 354 16.31 5.96 -13.92
C ASP A 354 16.54 4.74 -13.00
N GLN A 355 15.50 3.96 -12.75
CA GLN A 355 15.58 2.73 -11.96
C GLN A 355 16.51 1.67 -12.56
N ASN A 356 16.81 1.73 -13.87
CA ASN A 356 17.74 0.85 -14.55
C ASN A 356 19.16 1.43 -14.62
N ARG A 357 19.45 2.49 -13.84
CA ARG A 357 20.72 3.20 -13.82
C ARG A 357 21.12 3.82 -15.17
N ARG A 358 20.16 4.14 -16.05
CA ARG A 358 20.39 4.88 -17.28
C ARG A 358 20.29 6.38 -17.00
N PRO A 359 21.12 7.22 -17.65
CA PRO A 359 21.03 8.67 -17.47
C PRO A 359 19.61 9.19 -17.77
N LEU A 360 19.02 9.90 -16.82
CA LEU A 360 17.67 10.44 -16.95
C LEU A 360 17.75 11.85 -17.56
N THR A 361 17.24 12.01 -18.76
CA THR A 361 17.20 13.26 -19.49
C THR A 361 15.94 14.06 -19.20
N ASP A 362 15.92 15.35 -19.58
CA ASP A 362 14.72 16.20 -19.47
C ASP A 362 13.53 15.61 -20.24
N LYS A 363 13.78 14.98 -21.40
CA LYS A 363 12.75 14.26 -22.16
C LYS A 363 12.21 13.06 -21.35
N GLY A 364 13.06 12.29 -20.70
CA GLY A 364 12.64 11.17 -19.84
C GLY A 364 11.83 11.65 -18.65
N ILE A 365 12.22 12.76 -18.02
CA ILE A 365 11.46 13.39 -16.92
C ILE A 365 10.07 13.82 -17.39
N ALA A 366 9.97 14.48 -18.56
CA ALA A 366 8.69 14.91 -19.11
C ALA A 366 7.75 13.73 -19.42
N VAL A 367 8.32 12.62 -19.87
CA VAL A 367 7.55 11.38 -20.12
C VAL A 367 7.00 10.80 -18.81
N ILE A 368 7.80 10.72 -17.76
CA ILE A 368 7.34 10.23 -16.44
C ILE A 368 6.26 11.15 -15.88
N HIS A 369 6.45 12.47 -16.01
CA HIS A 369 5.45 13.45 -15.56
C HIS A 369 4.10 13.23 -16.25
N HIS A 370 4.10 13.08 -17.59
CA HIS A 370 2.89 12.81 -18.36
C HIS A 370 2.19 11.50 -17.92
N GLN A 371 2.96 10.45 -17.64
CA GLN A 371 2.37 9.19 -17.14
C GLN A 371 1.74 9.35 -15.74
N ILE A 372 2.35 10.16 -14.88
CA ILE A 372 1.78 10.48 -13.56
C ILE A 372 0.44 11.21 -13.73
N GLU A 373 0.36 12.15 -14.68
CA GLU A 373 -0.90 12.85 -15.00
C GLU A 373 -1.98 11.88 -15.52
N GLU A 374 -1.62 10.95 -16.40
CA GLU A 374 -2.54 9.92 -16.88
C GLU A 374 -3.05 9.01 -15.76
N ILE A 375 -2.17 8.61 -14.81
CA ILE A 375 -2.56 7.83 -13.64
C ILE A 375 -3.54 8.65 -12.77
N GLU A 376 -3.22 9.91 -12.50
CA GLU A 376 -4.06 10.80 -11.73
C GLU A 376 -5.46 10.93 -12.33
N GLU A 377 -5.56 11.12 -13.66
CA GLU A 377 -6.83 11.21 -14.37
C GLU A 377 -7.64 9.91 -14.26
N LYS A 378 -7.00 8.76 -14.47
CA LYS A 378 -7.65 7.44 -14.38
C LYS A 378 -8.12 7.13 -12.95
N MET A 379 -7.32 7.46 -11.95
CA MET A 379 -7.70 7.31 -10.54
C MET A 379 -8.91 8.20 -10.19
N ARG A 380 -8.94 9.44 -10.67
CA ARG A 380 -10.09 10.34 -10.51
C ARG A 380 -11.34 9.80 -11.21
N ALA A 381 -11.20 9.27 -12.42
CA ALA A 381 -12.30 8.67 -13.18
C ALA A 381 -12.87 7.42 -12.47
N PHE A 382 -12.04 6.62 -11.82
CA PHE A 382 -12.47 5.50 -10.98
C PHE A 382 -13.16 5.97 -9.70
N GLY A 383 -12.97 7.23 -9.31
CA GLY A 383 -13.53 7.84 -8.12
C GLY A 383 -12.65 7.72 -6.86
N ILE A 384 -11.39 7.28 -7.00
CA ILE A 384 -10.38 7.26 -5.93
C ILE A 384 -9.24 8.20 -6.35
N PRO A 385 -9.40 9.53 -6.16
CA PRO A 385 -8.37 10.48 -6.55
C PRO A 385 -7.10 10.31 -5.71
N PRO A 386 -5.91 10.54 -6.28
CA PRO A 386 -4.66 10.49 -5.54
C PRO A 386 -4.67 11.41 -4.32
N GLY A 387 -4.08 10.96 -3.22
CA GLY A 387 -4.02 11.69 -1.95
C GLY A 387 -5.34 11.79 -1.20
N SER A 388 -6.43 11.15 -1.69
CA SER A 388 -7.67 10.99 -0.93
C SER A 388 -7.50 10.03 0.25
N GLU A 389 -8.37 10.10 1.25
CA GLU A 389 -8.35 9.15 2.38
C GLU A 389 -8.49 7.69 1.90
N THR A 390 -9.28 7.47 0.84
CA THR A 390 -9.47 6.14 0.22
C THR A 390 -8.21 5.62 -0.47
N ALA A 391 -7.39 6.51 -1.04
CA ALA A 391 -6.14 6.13 -1.73
C ALA A 391 -4.97 5.90 -0.76
N LEU A 392 -5.16 6.15 0.51
CA LEU A 392 -4.16 6.10 1.56
C LEU A 392 -4.31 4.92 2.47
#